data_93098ac4be7522614801e2370cdc675c
#
_entry.id   93098ac4be7522614801e2370cdc675c
#
_cell.length_a   1.000
_cell.length_b   1.000
_cell.length_c   1.000
_cell.angle_alpha   90.00
_cell.angle_beta   90.00
_cell.angle_gamma   90.00
#
_symmetry.space_group_name_H-M   'P 1'
#
loop_
_entity.id
_entity.type
_entity.pdbx_description
1 polymer ?
#
loop_
_entity_poly.entity_id
_entity_poly.type
_entity_poly.pdbx_seq_one_letter_code
_entity_poly.pdbx_strand_id
1 'polypeptide(L)'
;MDPEAIILSIEALRPSQETGISPSSALYLVAKKKRYTIKELRMARKILHTYSIYRRSASRYLENIISESMIDWVSKTILELISSCIIGGIDFGDITVLVSKLRQSMGKNWPEELEKHLGVLRLIHLRPMVEVNYPKWFTRYLEKIMGKMDAEYYLDFQDRVNPPMYASLNTLKMDEEKILKLAEERNIVLREDNRIPGIYLVEASNTKALKDLMNQGLIAIHDFSSYYAVKILKPKPNEFVLDVCSAPGTKTWLTALEMKNRGVIVSIDSSWKRIKSQVKRMNFLNVRIVEVIQADATKPLPIRLEVDKVIVDPPCSSTGLIWREPFYRWIIKPRHIRMFSNLQSKILQNSSRHVKQGGYLIYSTCSITIEENEHVIEDFLRINPNFELVEPSLSIGSHGLRNLAEARRLYPHTDMCNGFFIALLMRRY
;
A
#
# COMPACT_ATOMS: atom_id res chain seq x y z
N MET A 1 -20.04 20.84 -3.79
CA MET A 1 -19.68 19.44 -3.50
C MET A 1 -20.94 18.62 -3.24
N ASP A 2 -20.89 17.30 -3.49
CA ASP A 2 -22.01 16.38 -3.31
C ASP A 2 -22.12 15.98 -1.82
N PRO A 3 -23.23 16.26 -1.13
CA PRO A 3 -23.46 15.92 0.27
C PRO A 3 -23.37 14.41 0.53
N GLU A 4 -23.84 13.57 -0.41
CA GLU A 4 -23.80 12.13 -0.29
C GLU A 4 -22.37 11.59 -0.21
N ALA A 5 -21.42 12.22 -0.90
CA ALA A 5 -20.02 11.87 -0.80
C ALA A 5 -19.42 12.13 0.59
N ILE A 6 -19.87 13.19 1.28
CA ILE A 6 -19.46 13.51 2.65
C ILE A 6 -20.07 12.51 3.62
N ILE A 7 -21.37 12.22 3.50
CA ILE A 7 -22.06 11.24 4.35
C ILE A 7 -21.40 9.87 4.21
N LEU A 8 -21.15 9.45 2.99
CA LEU A 8 -20.46 8.20 2.71
C LEU A 8 -19.04 8.16 3.33
N SER A 9 -18.34 9.31 3.33
CA SER A 9 -17.03 9.43 3.98
C SER A 9 -17.13 9.26 5.50
N ILE A 10 -18.13 9.87 6.14
CA ILE A 10 -18.39 9.73 7.58
C ILE A 10 -18.74 8.27 7.92
N GLU A 11 -19.63 7.65 7.15
CA GLU A 11 -20.00 6.25 7.31
C GLU A 11 -18.79 5.30 7.16
N ALA A 12 -17.82 5.64 6.31
CA ALA A 12 -16.59 4.85 6.15
C ALA A 12 -15.57 5.08 7.29
N LEU A 13 -15.53 6.26 7.89
CA LEU A 13 -14.60 6.55 8.99
C LEU A 13 -14.89 5.75 10.25
N ARG A 14 -16.17 5.49 10.56
CA ARG A 14 -16.55 4.75 11.76
C ARG A 14 -15.96 3.33 11.79
N PRO A 15 -16.24 2.43 10.83
CA PRO A 15 -15.62 1.10 10.82
C PRO A 15 -14.11 1.14 10.65
N SER A 16 -13.57 2.16 9.98
CA SER A 16 -12.13 2.35 9.86
C SER A 16 -11.46 2.59 11.21
N GLN A 17 -12.04 3.43 12.06
CA GLN A 17 -11.52 3.71 13.40
C GLN A 17 -11.70 2.55 14.37
N GLU A 18 -12.84 1.84 14.29
CA GLU A 18 -13.16 0.70 15.16
C GLU A 18 -12.29 -0.53 14.86
N THR A 19 -12.02 -0.81 13.58
CA THR A 19 -11.37 -2.05 13.14
C THR A 19 -9.93 -1.87 12.67
N GLY A 20 -9.46 -0.62 12.52
CA GLY A 20 -8.12 -0.30 12.01
C GLY A 20 -7.92 -0.55 10.51
N ILE A 21 -8.98 -0.85 9.74
CA ILE A 21 -8.89 -0.94 8.27
C ILE A 21 -8.75 0.45 7.66
N SER A 22 -8.14 0.55 6.47
CA SER A 22 -8.03 1.85 5.81
C SER A 22 -9.40 2.43 5.45
N PRO A 23 -9.59 3.76 5.46
CA PRO A 23 -10.84 4.40 5.02
C PRO A 23 -11.24 4.00 3.59
N SER A 24 -10.29 3.77 2.70
CA SER A 24 -10.54 3.27 1.34
C SER A 24 -11.15 1.87 1.35
N SER A 25 -10.68 0.99 2.24
CA SER A 25 -11.25 -0.35 2.43
C SER A 25 -12.62 -0.29 3.09
N ALA A 26 -12.79 0.57 4.10
CA ALA A 26 -14.06 0.80 4.77
C ALA A 26 -15.11 1.39 3.82
N LEU A 27 -14.71 2.35 2.98
CA LEU A 27 -15.54 2.93 1.92
C LEU A 27 -16.12 1.85 1.00
N TYR A 28 -15.30 0.89 0.58
CA TYR A 28 -15.75 -0.21 -0.26
C TYR A 28 -16.79 -1.11 0.45
N LEU A 29 -16.62 -1.36 1.75
CA LEU A 29 -17.55 -2.16 2.55
C LEU A 29 -18.89 -1.45 2.73
N VAL A 30 -18.88 -0.14 3.00
CA VAL A 30 -20.09 0.68 3.15
C VAL A 30 -20.82 0.80 1.81
N ALA A 31 -20.10 1.07 0.72
CA ALA A 31 -20.67 1.22 -0.61
C ALA A 31 -21.36 -0.05 -1.15
N LYS A 32 -20.98 -1.23 -0.66
CA LYS A 32 -21.69 -2.49 -1.00
C LYS A 32 -23.09 -2.58 -0.42
N LYS A 33 -23.37 -1.87 0.66
CA LYS A 33 -24.66 -1.95 1.38
C LYS A 33 -25.72 -0.99 0.82
N LYS A 34 -25.28 0.08 0.12
CA LYS A 34 -26.13 1.12 -0.45
C LYS A 34 -25.76 1.35 -1.92
N ARG A 35 -26.68 1.85 -2.73
CA ARG A 35 -26.41 2.21 -4.13
C ARG A 35 -25.84 3.64 -4.16
N TYR A 36 -24.56 3.77 -4.47
CA TYR A 36 -23.89 5.05 -4.70
C TYR A 36 -23.42 5.17 -6.15
N THR A 37 -23.41 6.37 -6.68
CA THR A 37 -22.87 6.64 -8.01
C THR A 37 -21.34 6.56 -8.01
N ILE A 38 -20.75 6.31 -9.18
CA ILE A 38 -19.29 6.33 -9.35
C ILE A 38 -18.70 7.69 -8.98
N LYS A 39 -19.46 8.78 -9.23
CA LYS A 39 -19.04 10.15 -8.92
C LYS A 39 -18.95 10.36 -7.41
N GLU A 40 -19.95 9.93 -6.65
CA GLU A 40 -19.97 9.99 -5.18
C GLU A 40 -18.82 9.17 -4.57
N LEU A 41 -18.60 7.95 -5.06
CA LEU A 41 -17.51 7.10 -4.60
C LEU A 41 -16.11 7.71 -4.84
N ARG A 42 -15.90 8.32 -6.01
CA ARG A 42 -14.65 9.01 -6.33
C ARG A 42 -14.43 10.22 -5.42
N MET A 43 -15.49 10.99 -5.19
CA MET A 43 -15.42 12.16 -4.33
C MET A 43 -15.19 11.77 -2.87
N ALA A 44 -15.92 10.77 -2.35
CA ALA A 44 -15.70 10.25 -1.00
C ALA A 44 -14.26 9.73 -0.79
N ARG A 45 -13.68 9.06 -1.78
CA ARG A 45 -12.27 8.64 -1.72
C ARG A 45 -11.34 9.84 -1.65
N LYS A 46 -11.56 10.89 -2.44
CA LYS A 46 -10.76 12.12 -2.40
C LYS A 46 -10.88 12.80 -1.03
N ILE A 47 -12.08 12.91 -0.50
CA ILE A 47 -12.36 13.46 0.84
C ILE A 47 -11.62 12.68 1.92
N LEU A 48 -11.74 11.35 1.94
CA LEU A 48 -11.09 10.49 2.92
C LEU A 48 -9.57 10.54 2.84
N HIS A 49 -9.01 10.62 1.64
CA HIS A 49 -7.59 10.78 1.42
C HIS A 49 -7.11 12.11 2.01
N THR A 50 -7.75 13.23 1.66
CA THR A 50 -7.43 14.57 2.16
C THR A 50 -7.61 14.66 3.68
N TYR A 51 -8.68 14.09 4.23
CA TYR A 51 -8.88 13.98 5.67
C TYR A 51 -7.73 13.21 6.33
N SER A 52 -7.28 12.11 5.73
CA SER A 52 -6.18 11.32 6.28
C SER A 52 -4.86 12.08 6.33
N ILE A 53 -4.63 13.00 5.40
CA ILE A 53 -3.45 13.88 5.40
C ILE A 53 -3.60 14.98 6.47
N TYR A 54 -4.68 15.73 6.44
CA TYR A 54 -4.79 17.00 7.18
C TYR A 54 -5.58 16.91 8.50
N ARG A 55 -6.05 15.72 8.88
CA ARG A 55 -6.86 15.51 10.08
C ARG A 55 -6.28 16.18 11.33
N ARG A 56 -4.98 16.02 11.56
CA ARG A 56 -4.36 16.55 12.78
C ARG A 56 -4.28 18.06 12.78
N SER A 57 -4.01 18.69 11.64
CA SER A 57 -4.06 20.14 11.50
C SER A 57 -5.47 20.65 11.77
N ALA A 58 -6.48 19.97 11.22
CA ALA A 58 -7.89 20.30 11.46
C ALA A 58 -8.29 20.13 12.94
N SER A 59 -7.94 18.97 13.54
CA SER A 59 -8.23 18.69 14.96
C SER A 59 -7.62 19.74 15.87
N ARG A 60 -6.34 20.07 15.68
CA ARG A 60 -5.63 21.06 16.50
C ARG A 60 -6.21 22.47 16.34
N TYR A 61 -6.68 22.82 15.17
CA TYR A 61 -7.38 24.08 14.96
C TYR A 61 -8.70 24.11 15.72
N LEU A 62 -9.47 23.03 15.65
CA LEU A 62 -10.74 22.90 16.35
C LEU A 62 -10.57 22.87 17.88
N GLU A 63 -9.54 22.19 18.39
CA GLU A 63 -9.20 22.16 19.84
C GLU A 63 -8.98 23.55 20.43
N ASN A 64 -8.47 24.51 19.65
CA ASN A 64 -8.27 25.89 20.07
C ASN A 64 -9.57 26.70 20.15
N ILE A 65 -10.67 26.21 19.55
CA ILE A 65 -11.92 26.96 19.39
C ILE A 65 -13.09 26.25 20.09
N ILE A 66 -13.05 24.94 20.19
CA ILE A 66 -14.13 24.11 20.73
C ILE A 66 -13.60 23.29 21.89
N SER A 67 -14.27 23.38 23.05
CA SER A 67 -13.98 22.52 24.19
C SER A 67 -14.34 21.06 23.86
N GLU A 68 -13.38 20.13 23.96
CA GLU A 68 -13.57 18.70 23.61
C GLU A 68 -14.69 17.99 24.38
N SER A 69 -15.04 18.49 25.57
CA SER A 69 -16.06 17.89 26.44
C SER A 69 -17.51 18.13 25.99
N MET A 70 -17.73 18.93 24.94
CA MET A 70 -19.06 19.40 24.54
C MET A 70 -19.52 18.97 23.16
N ILE A 71 -18.79 18.06 22.48
CA ILE A 71 -19.11 17.72 21.09
C ILE A 71 -19.22 16.20 20.89
N ASP A 72 -20.32 15.76 20.28
CA ASP A 72 -20.50 14.34 19.93
C ASP A 72 -19.56 13.90 18.80
N TRP A 73 -19.38 12.57 18.68
CA TRP A 73 -18.46 11.98 17.69
C TRP A 73 -18.80 12.36 16.24
N VAL A 74 -20.09 12.42 15.88
CA VAL A 74 -20.53 12.72 14.51
C VAL A 74 -20.21 14.17 14.17
N SER A 75 -20.56 15.11 15.06
CA SER A 75 -20.26 16.53 14.92
C SER A 75 -18.76 16.78 14.80
N LYS A 76 -17.95 16.19 15.68
CA LYS A 76 -16.50 16.29 15.63
C LYS A 76 -15.95 15.77 14.30
N THR A 77 -16.42 14.61 13.85
CA THR A 77 -15.96 13.99 12.60
C THR A 77 -16.31 14.85 11.38
N ILE A 78 -17.50 15.43 11.33
CA ILE A 78 -17.93 16.33 10.24
C ILE A 78 -17.02 17.57 10.22
N LEU A 79 -16.80 18.20 11.35
CA LEU A 79 -15.96 19.40 11.45
C LEU A 79 -14.51 19.10 11.05
N GLU A 80 -13.91 18.04 11.57
CA GLU A 80 -12.55 17.63 11.21
C GLU A 80 -12.43 17.31 9.72
N LEU A 81 -13.43 16.62 9.14
CA LEU A 81 -13.43 16.23 7.74
C LEU A 81 -13.53 17.46 6.81
N ILE A 82 -14.48 18.37 7.06
CA ILE A 82 -14.64 19.59 6.26
C ILE A 82 -13.41 20.48 6.42
N SER A 83 -12.92 20.67 7.65
CA SER A 83 -11.72 21.45 7.93
C SER A 83 -10.49 20.89 7.21
N SER A 84 -10.29 19.57 7.26
CA SER A 84 -9.19 18.89 6.55
C SER A 84 -9.26 19.13 5.05
N CYS A 85 -10.47 19.10 4.49
CA CYS A 85 -10.68 19.32 3.07
C CYS A 85 -10.42 20.78 2.66
N ILE A 86 -10.81 21.75 3.50
CA ILE A 86 -10.50 23.17 3.27
C ILE A 86 -8.99 23.40 3.29
N ILE A 87 -8.30 22.87 4.30
CA ILE A 87 -6.82 22.94 4.42
C ILE A 87 -6.15 22.29 3.19
N GLY A 88 -6.68 21.19 2.72
CA GLY A 88 -6.17 20.44 1.55
C GLY A 88 -6.60 21.02 0.20
N GLY A 89 -7.21 22.21 0.18
CA GLY A 89 -7.58 22.93 -1.05
C GLY A 89 -8.76 22.31 -1.81
N ILE A 90 -9.61 21.53 -1.14
CA ILE A 90 -10.87 21.08 -1.74
C ILE A 90 -11.88 22.20 -1.65
N ASP A 91 -12.32 22.69 -2.80
CA ASP A 91 -13.38 23.70 -2.89
C ASP A 91 -14.76 23.09 -2.64
N PHE A 92 -15.44 23.55 -1.61
CA PHE A 92 -16.82 23.19 -1.29
C PHE A 92 -17.84 24.18 -1.85
N GLY A 93 -17.39 25.30 -2.40
CA GLY A 93 -18.24 26.46 -2.66
C GLY A 93 -18.74 27.11 -1.36
N ASP A 94 -19.99 27.58 -1.32
CA ASP A 94 -20.55 28.13 -0.10
C ASP A 94 -20.80 27.06 0.96
N ILE A 95 -20.07 27.16 2.08
CA ILE A 95 -20.19 26.25 3.22
C ILE A 95 -21.61 26.23 3.80
N THR A 96 -22.33 27.36 3.76
CA THR A 96 -23.70 27.43 4.27
C THR A 96 -24.64 26.57 3.43
N VAL A 97 -24.49 26.62 2.11
CA VAL A 97 -25.25 25.78 1.18
C VAL A 97 -24.90 24.31 1.37
N LEU A 98 -23.61 23.99 1.56
CA LEU A 98 -23.17 22.63 1.83
C LEU A 98 -23.82 22.07 3.10
N VAL A 99 -23.77 22.83 4.19
CA VAL A 99 -24.33 22.44 5.49
C VAL A 99 -25.84 22.22 5.40
N SER A 100 -26.57 23.13 4.72
CA SER A 100 -28.01 22.99 4.51
C SER A 100 -28.36 21.69 3.78
N LYS A 101 -27.58 21.34 2.74
CA LYS A 101 -27.77 20.10 1.98
C LYS A 101 -27.42 18.87 2.82
N LEU A 102 -26.33 18.91 3.62
CA LEU A 102 -25.97 17.83 4.53
C LEU A 102 -27.08 17.59 5.57
N ARG A 103 -27.62 18.64 6.14
CA ARG A 103 -28.76 18.58 7.08
C ARG A 103 -29.97 17.90 6.44
N GLN A 104 -30.32 18.28 5.21
CA GLN A 104 -31.41 17.70 4.46
C GLN A 104 -31.19 16.20 4.20
N SER A 105 -29.99 15.81 3.77
CA SER A 105 -29.64 14.40 3.48
C SER A 105 -29.57 13.55 4.74
N MET A 106 -29.07 14.07 5.86
CA MET A 106 -28.97 13.34 7.13
C MET A 106 -30.30 13.26 7.89
N GLY A 107 -31.21 14.20 7.66
CA GLY A 107 -32.56 14.25 8.27
C GLY A 107 -32.48 14.13 9.79
N LYS A 108 -33.14 13.09 10.37
CA LYS A 108 -33.17 12.86 11.83
C LYS A 108 -31.79 12.51 12.43
N ASN A 109 -30.80 12.17 11.62
CA ASN A 109 -29.44 11.87 12.08
C ASN A 109 -28.55 13.12 12.12
N TRP A 110 -29.12 14.31 11.86
CA TRP A 110 -28.39 15.56 11.96
C TRP A 110 -28.08 15.89 13.43
N PRO A 111 -26.80 16.10 13.78
CA PRO A 111 -26.45 16.44 15.15
C PRO A 111 -26.73 17.92 15.43
N GLU A 112 -27.61 18.22 16.37
CA GLU A 112 -27.99 19.60 16.71
C GLU A 112 -26.83 20.46 17.21
N GLU A 113 -25.86 19.83 17.90
CA GLU A 113 -24.67 20.52 18.41
C GLU A 113 -23.75 21.05 17.30
N LEU A 114 -23.76 20.42 16.13
CA LEU A 114 -22.95 20.84 14.99
C LEU A 114 -23.26 22.30 14.56
N GLU A 115 -24.53 22.73 14.66
CA GLU A 115 -24.93 24.07 14.26
C GLU A 115 -24.24 25.18 15.05
N LYS A 116 -23.97 24.93 16.34
CA LYS A 116 -23.26 25.88 17.21
C LYS A 116 -21.83 26.16 16.76
N HIS A 117 -21.24 25.19 16.03
CA HIS A 117 -19.83 25.24 15.65
C HIS A 117 -19.59 25.50 14.16
N LEU A 118 -20.64 25.60 13.33
CA LEU A 118 -20.49 25.82 11.88
C LEU A 118 -19.82 27.14 11.52
N GLY A 119 -19.98 28.17 12.35
CA GLY A 119 -19.30 29.46 12.17
C GLY A 119 -17.77 29.35 12.13
N VAL A 120 -17.22 28.36 12.82
CA VAL A 120 -15.79 28.08 12.85
C VAL A 120 -15.24 27.73 11.47
N LEU A 121 -16.01 27.01 10.67
CA LEU A 121 -15.58 26.59 9.33
C LEU A 121 -15.33 27.77 8.37
N ARG A 122 -15.97 28.92 8.62
CA ARG A 122 -15.78 30.17 7.84
C ARG A 122 -14.47 30.87 8.15
N LEU A 123 -13.85 30.57 9.30
CA LEU A 123 -12.63 31.23 9.78
C LEU A 123 -11.35 30.46 9.42
N ILE A 124 -11.47 29.29 8.77
CA ILE A 124 -10.35 28.44 8.47
C ILE A 124 -9.56 28.97 7.26
N HIS A 125 -8.55 29.78 7.53
CA HIS A 125 -7.51 30.19 6.57
C HIS A 125 -6.18 29.57 6.95
N LEU A 126 -6.10 28.23 6.93
CA LEU A 126 -4.93 27.52 7.42
C LEU A 126 -3.95 27.18 6.32
N ARG A 127 -2.67 27.42 6.62
CA ARG A 127 -1.57 26.75 5.88
C ARG A 127 -1.28 25.42 6.56
N PRO A 128 -1.26 24.30 5.83
CA PRO A 128 -0.91 23.02 6.42
C PRO A 128 0.54 23.08 6.95
N MET A 129 0.71 22.65 8.20
CA MET A 129 2.03 22.50 8.79
C MET A 129 2.42 21.02 8.73
N VAL A 130 3.48 20.70 8.01
CA VAL A 130 3.96 19.30 7.82
C VAL A 130 4.20 18.60 9.15
N GLU A 131 4.83 19.28 10.13
CA GLU A 131 5.11 18.73 11.44
C GLU A 131 3.88 18.25 12.22
N VAL A 132 2.70 18.81 11.90
CA VAL A 132 1.45 18.46 12.59
C VAL A 132 0.77 17.25 11.95
N ASN A 133 1.04 16.98 10.68
CA ASN A 133 0.34 15.95 9.91
C ASN A 133 0.88 14.53 10.15
N TYR A 134 1.86 14.37 11.01
CA TYR A 134 2.43 13.06 11.36
C TYR A 134 2.51 12.87 12.88
N PRO A 135 2.41 11.64 13.39
CA PRO A 135 2.65 11.37 14.81
C PRO A 135 4.09 11.71 15.20
N LYS A 136 4.29 12.35 16.37
CA LYS A 136 5.62 12.74 16.86
C LYS A 136 6.63 11.59 16.93
N TRP A 137 6.18 10.37 17.23
CA TRP A 137 7.05 9.20 17.27
C TRP A 137 7.62 8.87 15.88
N PHE A 138 6.79 9.04 14.82
CA PHE A 138 7.18 8.72 13.45
C PHE A 138 8.16 9.74 12.88
N THR A 139 7.92 11.04 13.12
CA THR A 139 8.87 12.10 12.71
C THR A 139 10.23 11.90 13.36
N ARG A 140 10.29 11.70 14.69
CA ARG A 140 11.53 11.41 15.41
C ARG A 140 12.22 10.13 14.94
N TYR A 141 11.43 9.12 14.58
CA TYR A 141 11.95 7.87 14.03
C TYR A 141 12.66 8.11 12.69
N LEU A 142 12.02 8.85 11.78
CA LEU A 142 12.60 9.22 10.49
C LEU A 142 13.88 10.06 10.65
N GLU A 143 13.86 11.07 11.52
CA GLU A 143 15.05 11.89 11.84
C GLU A 143 16.24 11.02 12.29
N LYS A 144 15.98 9.97 13.05
CA LYS A 144 17.01 9.04 13.52
C LYS A 144 17.60 8.18 12.39
N ILE A 145 16.81 7.77 11.39
CA ILE A 145 17.25 6.84 10.36
C ILE A 145 17.79 7.51 9.09
N MET A 146 17.37 8.74 8.79
CA MET A 146 17.80 9.44 7.58
C MET A 146 18.28 10.88 7.80
N GLY A 147 18.31 11.36 9.06
CA GLY A 147 18.64 12.74 9.37
C GLY A 147 17.45 13.69 9.26
N LYS A 148 17.57 14.87 9.86
CA LYS A 148 16.45 15.82 9.98
C LYS A 148 15.98 16.36 8.62
N MET A 149 16.90 16.80 7.77
CA MET A 149 16.55 17.41 6.46
C MET A 149 15.86 16.41 5.55
N ASP A 150 16.41 15.21 5.42
CA ASP A 150 15.83 14.17 4.56
C ASP A 150 14.47 13.69 5.10
N ALA A 151 14.30 13.61 6.44
CA ALA A 151 13.03 13.29 7.06
C ALA A 151 11.96 14.34 6.78
N GLU A 152 12.28 15.63 6.89
CA GLU A 152 11.37 16.73 6.56
C GLU A 152 10.99 16.69 5.06
N TYR A 153 11.96 16.49 4.16
CA TYR A 153 11.72 16.37 2.73
C TYR A 153 10.86 15.15 2.39
N TYR A 154 11.13 13.98 2.99
CA TYR A 154 10.35 12.76 2.84
C TYR A 154 8.88 12.97 3.23
N LEU A 155 8.63 13.64 4.37
CA LEU A 155 7.28 13.90 4.88
C LEU A 155 6.51 14.89 3.98
N ASP A 156 7.17 16.00 3.59
CA ASP A 156 6.59 17.02 2.72
C ASP A 156 6.26 16.45 1.34
N PHE A 157 7.17 15.66 0.76
CA PHE A 157 6.97 14.99 -0.51
C PHE A 157 5.73 14.11 -0.53
N GLN A 158 5.52 13.29 0.50
CA GLN A 158 4.36 12.42 0.59
C GLN A 158 3.02 13.16 0.69
N ASP A 159 3.02 14.36 1.26
CA ASP A 159 1.80 15.15 1.39
C ASP A 159 1.46 15.95 0.11
N ARG A 160 2.46 16.28 -0.71
CA ARG A 160 2.29 17.14 -1.89
C ARG A 160 2.27 16.40 -3.22
N VAL A 161 3.03 15.31 -3.35
CA VAL A 161 3.19 14.61 -4.61
C VAL A 161 2.23 13.40 -4.66
N ASN A 162 1.50 13.26 -5.76
CA ASN A 162 0.65 12.08 -5.96
C ASN A 162 1.47 10.85 -6.36
N PRO A 163 1.16 9.66 -5.81
CA PRO A 163 1.82 8.42 -6.21
C PRO A 163 1.62 8.12 -7.70
N PRO A 164 2.69 7.78 -8.44
CA PRO A 164 2.57 7.36 -9.83
C PRO A 164 1.82 6.04 -9.96
N MET A 165 1.25 5.81 -11.12
CA MET A 165 0.57 4.55 -11.44
C MET A 165 1.50 3.70 -12.30
N TYR A 166 1.91 2.55 -11.78
CA TYR A 166 2.68 1.57 -12.53
C TYR A 166 1.85 0.37 -12.94
N ALA A 167 2.21 -0.21 -14.08
CA ALA A 167 1.58 -1.40 -14.61
C ALA A 167 2.57 -2.37 -15.24
N SER A 168 2.24 -3.65 -15.26
CA SER A 168 2.83 -4.63 -16.16
C SER A 168 1.81 -5.14 -17.16
N LEU A 169 2.30 -5.49 -18.34
CA LEU A 169 1.51 -6.07 -19.43
C LEU A 169 1.41 -7.59 -19.24
N ASN A 170 0.24 -8.13 -19.49
CA ASN A 170 0.02 -9.55 -19.32
C ASN A 170 0.36 -10.33 -20.59
N THR A 171 1.64 -10.61 -20.75
CA THR A 171 2.16 -11.38 -21.90
C THR A 171 1.76 -12.85 -21.90
N LEU A 172 1.11 -13.35 -20.83
CA LEU A 172 0.50 -14.68 -20.81
C LEU A 172 -0.83 -14.73 -21.56
N LYS A 173 -1.42 -13.58 -21.88
CA LYS A 173 -2.69 -13.47 -22.64
C LYS A 173 -2.51 -12.97 -24.05
N MET A 174 -1.61 -12.01 -24.27
CA MET A 174 -1.42 -11.33 -25.54
C MET A 174 0.01 -10.79 -25.64
N ASP A 175 0.59 -10.80 -26.83
CA ASP A 175 1.91 -10.25 -27.09
C ASP A 175 1.99 -8.77 -26.66
N GLU A 176 3.12 -8.39 -26.14
CA GLU A 176 3.39 -7.05 -25.60
C GLU A 176 3.10 -5.94 -26.61
N GLU A 177 3.61 -6.07 -27.84
CA GLU A 177 3.38 -5.10 -28.92
C GLU A 177 1.89 -4.88 -29.22
N LYS A 178 1.10 -5.95 -29.21
CA LYS A 178 -0.36 -5.85 -29.41
C LYS A 178 -1.05 -5.12 -28.26
N ILE A 179 -0.61 -5.34 -27.01
CA ILE A 179 -1.17 -4.65 -25.85
C ILE A 179 -0.82 -3.17 -25.92
N LEU A 180 0.42 -2.82 -26.26
CA LEU A 180 0.88 -1.44 -26.40
C LEU A 180 0.08 -0.70 -27.50
N LYS A 181 -0.10 -1.32 -28.66
CA LYS A 181 -0.92 -0.77 -29.76
C LYS A 181 -2.37 -0.53 -29.34
N LEU A 182 -2.99 -1.50 -28.63
CA LEU A 182 -4.35 -1.35 -28.11
C LEU A 182 -4.46 -0.22 -27.06
N ALA A 183 -3.43 0.00 -26.27
CA ALA A 183 -3.39 1.10 -25.30
C ALA A 183 -3.31 2.45 -26.02
N GLU A 184 -2.45 2.58 -27.02
CA GLU A 184 -2.28 3.78 -27.84
C GLU A 184 -3.56 4.16 -28.58
N GLU A 185 -4.20 3.21 -29.27
CA GLU A 185 -5.49 3.37 -29.95
C GLU A 185 -6.62 3.87 -29.02
N ARG A 186 -6.47 3.65 -27.71
CA ARG A 186 -7.43 4.06 -26.67
C ARG A 186 -6.99 5.30 -25.88
N ASN A 187 -5.97 6.01 -26.34
CA ASN A 187 -5.39 7.18 -25.67
C ASN A 187 -4.90 6.88 -24.25
N ILE A 188 -4.27 5.74 -24.05
CA ILE A 188 -3.55 5.37 -22.84
C ILE A 188 -2.07 5.40 -23.15
N VAL A 189 -1.32 6.29 -22.52
CA VAL A 189 0.12 6.36 -22.69
C VAL A 189 0.76 5.43 -21.65
N LEU A 190 1.51 4.46 -22.15
CA LEU A 190 2.33 3.55 -21.36
C LEU A 190 3.79 3.85 -21.67
N ARG A 191 4.50 4.44 -20.70
CA ARG A 191 5.94 4.71 -20.82
C ARG A 191 6.70 3.66 -20.05
N GLU A 192 7.53 2.89 -20.73
CA GLU A 192 8.41 1.94 -20.06
C GLU A 192 9.35 2.67 -19.10
N ASP A 193 9.50 2.14 -17.88
CA ASP A 193 10.41 2.69 -16.88
C ASP A 193 11.86 2.38 -17.27
N ASN A 194 12.68 3.39 -17.40
CA ASN A 194 14.08 3.26 -17.85
C ASN A 194 14.99 2.51 -16.88
N ARG A 195 14.55 2.30 -15.64
CA ARG A 195 15.29 1.57 -14.60
C ARG A 195 15.17 0.06 -14.74
N ILE A 196 13.99 -0.43 -15.18
CA ILE A 196 13.73 -1.86 -15.31
C ILE A 196 12.76 -2.12 -16.49
N PRO A 197 13.14 -2.95 -17.49
CA PRO A 197 12.25 -3.31 -18.57
C PRO A 197 11.01 -4.10 -18.11
N GLY A 198 9.88 -3.88 -18.80
CA GLY A 198 8.61 -4.60 -18.59
C GLY A 198 7.70 -4.02 -17.51
N ILE A 199 8.06 -2.88 -16.93
CA ILE A 199 7.16 -2.08 -16.10
C ILE A 199 6.90 -0.73 -16.75
N TYR A 200 5.66 -0.27 -16.73
CA TYR A 200 5.20 0.92 -17.43
C TYR A 200 4.60 1.92 -16.47
N LEU A 201 5.00 3.18 -16.59
CA LEU A 201 4.29 4.31 -16.00
C LEU A 201 3.03 4.57 -16.83
N VAL A 202 1.89 4.65 -16.17
CA VAL A 202 0.59 4.81 -16.80
C VAL A 202 0.12 6.25 -16.72
N GLU A 203 -0.01 6.91 -17.87
CA GLU A 203 -0.64 8.21 -18.02
C GLU A 203 -1.94 8.03 -18.83
N ALA A 204 -3.07 7.95 -18.15
CA ALA A 204 -4.35 7.72 -18.81
C ALA A 204 -5.27 8.94 -18.68
N SER A 205 -5.48 9.64 -19.79
CA SER A 205 -6.55 10.62 -19.93
C SER A 205 -7.93 9.93 -19.96
N ASN A 206 -8.00 8.72 -20.53
CA ASN A 206 -9.20 7.89 -20.63
C ASN A 206 -9.23 6.77 -19.57
N THR A 207 -9.70 7.11 -18.36
CA THR A 207 -9.80 6.14 -17.25
C THR A 207 -10.76 4.98 -17.52
N LYS A 208 -11.74 5.15 -18.44
CA LYS A 208 -12.66 4.08 -18.83
C LYS A 208 -11.93 3.04 -19.68
N ALA A 209 -11.18 3.49 -20.68
CA ALA A 209 -10.40 2.60 -21.54
C ALA A 209 -9.34 1.82 -20.74
N LEU A 210 -8.65 2.47 -19.78
CA LEU A 210 -7.73 1.78 -18.89
C LEU A 210 -8.43 0.67 -18.10
N LYS A 211 -9.60 0.95 -17.53
CA LYS A 211 -10.40 -0.06 -16.83
C LYS A 211 -10.80 -1.21 -17.74
N ASP A 212 -11.13 -0.95 -18.99
CA ASP A 212 -11.50 -1.97 -19.94
C ASP A 212 -10.33 -2.92 -20.24
N LEU A 213 -9.10 -2.41 -20.41
CA LEU A 213 -7.90 -3.24 -20.55
C LEU A 213 -7.60 -4.04 -19.27
N MET A 214 -7.79 -3.43 -18.10
CA MET A 214 -7.66 -4.13 -16.80
C MET A 214 -8.72 -5.23 -16.66
N ASN A 215 -9.98 -4.97 -17.05
CA ASN A 215 -11.08 -5.95 -17.00
C ASN A 215 -10.89 -7.10 -17.99
N GLN A 216 -10.13 -6.92 -19.06
CA GLN A 216 -9.67 -7.98 -19.97
C GLN A 216 -8.47 -8.74 -19.40
N GLY A 217 -7.85 -8.22 -18.35
CA GLY A 217 -6.64 -8.79 -17.74
C GLY A 217 -5.40 -8.63 -18.60
N LEU A 218 -5.38 -7.64 -19.51
CA LEU A 218 -4.24 -7.32 -20.37
C LEU A 218 -3.21 -6.43 -19.66
N ILE A 219 -3.67 -5.60 -18.72
CA ILE A 219 -2.84 -4.71 -17.91
C ILE A 219 -3.19 -4.93 -16.43
N ALA A 220 -2.19 -5.03 -15.58
CA ALA A 220 -2.39 -5.06 -14.13
C ALA A 220 -1.59 -3.95 -13.45
N ILE A 221 -2.32 -3.14 -12.66
CA ILE A 221 -1.72 -2.07 -11.87
C ILE A 221 -1.12 -2.64 -10.59
N HIS A 222 0.10 -2.23 -10.27
CA HIS A 222 0.80 -2.57 -9.04
C HIS A 222 1.85 -1.50 -8.72
N ASP A 223 2.54 -1.64 -7.59
CA ASP A 223 3.66 -0.76 -7.26
C ASP A 223 4.96 -1.23 -7.91
N PHE A 224 5.83 -0.27 -8.26
CA PHE A 224 7.16 -0.53 -8.79
C PHE A 224 7.96 -1.50 -7.91
N SER A 225 7.91 -1.32 -6.59
CA SER A 225 8.67 -2.12 -5.64
C SER A 225 8.34 -3.62 -5.69
N SER A 226 7.07 -3.97 -5.95
CA SER A 226 6.64 -5.37 -6.10
C SER A 226 7.24 -6.02 -7.35
N TYR A 227 7.30 -5.26 -8.45
CA TYR A 227 7.94 -5.71 -9.69
C TYR A 227 9.46 -5.86 -9.51
N TYR A 228 10.07 -4.86 -8.90
CA TYR A 228 11.50 -4.84 -8.62
C TYR A 228 11.95 -6.06 -7.78
N ALA A 229 11.19 -6.41 -6.74
CA ALA A 229 11.47 -7.59 -5.94
C ALA A 229 11.52 -8.88 -6.78
N VAL A 230 10.57 -9.07 -7.70
CA VAL A 230 10.55 -10.25 -8.58
C VAL A 230 11.71 -10.21 -9.59
N LYS A 231 12.04 -9.05 -10.13
CA LYS A 231 13.18 -8.89 -11.07
C LYS A 231 14.54 -9.15 -10.41
N ILE A 232 14.69 -8.79 -9.13
CA ILE A 232 15.87 -9.14 -8.33
C ILE A 232 15.99 -10.66 -8.16
N LEU A 233 14.89 -11.33 -7.83
CA LEU A 233 14.88 -12.79 -7.62
C LEU A 233 15.19 -13.57 -8.92
N LYS A 234 14.84 -13.00 -10.09
CA LYS A 234 15.08 -13.61 -11.42
C LYS A 234 14.54 -15.04 -11.55
N PRO A 235 13.25 -15.29 -11.31
CA PRO A 235 12.68 -16.60 -11.52
C PRO A 235 12.74 -16.97 -13.01
N LYS A 236 13.12 -18.24 -13.30
CA LYS A 236 13.30 -18.72 -14.67
C LYS A 236 12.25 -19.77 -15.04
N PRO A 237 11.91 -19.92 -16.33
CA PRO A 237 11.10 -21.04 -16.77
C PRO A 237 11.63 -22.40 -16.28
N ASN A 238 10.72 -23.29 -15.88
CA ASN A 238 10.96 -24.62 -15.34
C ASN A 238 11.54 -24.67 -13.92
N GLU A 239 11.72 -23.55 -13.23
CA GLU A 239 12.06 -23.54 -11.80
C GLU A 239 10.84 -23.86 -10.92
N PHE A 240 11.15 -24.29 -9.69
CA PHE A 240 10.20 -24.39 -8.58
C PHE A 240 10.33 -23.16 -7.71
N VAL A 241 9.23 -22.46 -7.48
CA VAL A 241 9.17 -21.25 -6.66
C VAL A 241 8.18 -21.43 -5.51
N LEU A 242 8.57 -21.04 -4.31
CA LEU A 242 7.68 -20.96 -3.15
C LEU A 242 7.38 -19.49 -2.85
N ASP A 243 6.11 -19.11 -2.87
CA ASP A 243 5.64 -17.75 -2.55
C ASP A 243 4.86 -17.76 -1.23
N VAL A 244 5.49 -17.25 -0.18
CA VAL A 244 4.98 -17.27 1.20
C VAL A 244 4.32 -15.94 1.56
N CYS A 245 3.13 -16.01 2.17
CA CYS A 245 2.24 -14.86 2.39
C CYS A 245 1.75 -14.23 1.07
N SER A 246 1.50 -15.08 0.08
CA SER A 246 1.36 -14.73 -1.32
C SER A 246 0.12 -13.89 -1.69
N ALA A 247 -0.99 -14.06 -0.96
CA ALA A 247 -2.24 -13.40 -1.34
C ALA A 247 -2.22 -11.88 -1.13
N PRO A 248 -2.70 -11.07 -2.08
CA PRO A 248 -3.64 -11.38 -3.16
C PRO A 248 -3.00 -11.83 -4.49
N GLY A 249 -1.69 -12.14 -4.53
CA GLY A 249 -1.03 -12.77 -5.66
C GLY A 249 -0.35 -11.84 -6.66
N THR A 250 0.04 -10.63 -6.26
CA THR A 250 0.74 -9.72 -7.18
C THR A 250 2.13 -10.26 -7.54
N LYS A 251 2.95 -10.64 -6.54
CA LYS A 251 4.27 -11.23 -6.78
C LYS A 251 4.16 -12.60 -7.42
N THR A 252 3.16 -13.42 -7.03
CA THR A 252 2.85 -14.71 -7.68
C THR A 252 2.63 -14.57 -9.18
N TRP A 253 1.80 -13.61 -9.59
CA TRP A 253 1.53 -13.35 -11.01
C TRP A 253 2.75 -12.82 -11.75
N LEU A 254 3.47 -11.86 -11.18
CA LEU A 254 4.70 -11.32 -11.77
C LEU A 254 5.77 -12.42 -11.93
N THR A 255 5.87 -13.33 -10.96
CA THR A 255 6.73 -14.52 -11.06
C THR A 255 6.31 -15.44 -12.20
N ALA A 256 5.00 -15.68 -12.36
CA ALA A 256 4.50 -16.50 -13.47
C ALA A 256 4.74 -15.85 -14.85
N LEU A 257 4.72 -14.50 -14.94
CA LEU A 257 5.14 -13.76 -16.16
C LEU A 257 6.60 -14.03 -16.49
N GLU A 258 7.52 -13.85 -15.52
CA GLU A 258 8.96 -14.09 -15.72
C GLU A 258 9.24 -15.57 -16.09
N MET A 259 8.51 -16.49 -15.46
CA MET A 259 8.60 -17.93 -15.75
C MET A 259 7.88 -18.34 -17.05
N LYS A 260 7.18 -17.42 -17.74
CA LYS A 260 6.41 -17.67 -18.96
C LYS A 260 5.43 -18.86 -18.83
N ASN A 261 4.78 -18.96 -17.67
CA ASN A 261 3.88 -20.08 -17.32
C ASN A 261 4.51 -21.47 -17.46
N ARG A 262 5.82 -21.61 -17.19
CA ARG A 262 6.55 -22.88 -17.20
C ARG A 262 7.28 -23.09 -15.89
N GLY A 263 7.06 -24.23 -15.23
CA GLY A 263 7.55 -24.55 -13.90
C GLY A 263 6.41 -24.71 -12.91
N VAL A 264 6.68 -24.50 -11.62
CA VAL A 264 5.67 -24.59 -10.55
C VAL A 264 5.86 -23.47 -9.54
N ILE A 265 4.79 -22.81 -9.14
CA ILE A 265 4.76 -21.86 -8.04
C ILE A 265 3.87 -22.42 -6.93
N VAL A 266 4.44 -22.76 -5.79
CA VAL A 266 3.67 -23.13 -4.60
C VAL A 266 3.38 -21.85 -3.82
N SER A 267 2.12 -21.50 -3.70
CA SER A 267 1.63 -20.26 -3.12
C SER A 267 0.98 -20.52 -1.77
N ILE A 268 1.47 -19.90 -0.71
CA ILE A 268 1.00 -20.12 0.67
C ILE A 268 0.45 -18.83 1.26
N ASP A 269 -0.74 -18.92 1.88
CA ASP A 269 -1.32 -17.84 2.71
C ASP A 269 -2.15 -18.46 3.84
N SER A 270 -2.24 -17.77 4.97
CA SER A 270 -3.01 -18.23 6.13
C SER A 270 -4.51 -18.02 5.98
N SER A 271 -4.93 -17.06 5.16
CA SER A 271 -6.32 -16.62 5.02
C SER A 271 -7.02 -17.28 3.84
N TRP A 272 -7.92 -18.21 4.11
CA TRP A 272 -8.74 -18.85 3.06
C TRP A 272 -9.52 -17.85 2.20
N LYS A 273 -9.98 -16.75 2.80
CA LYS A 273 -10.68 -15.68 2.05
C LYS A 273 -9.76 -15.00 1.04
N ARG A 274 -8.51 -14.73 1.42
CA ARG A 274 -7.50 -14.13 0.54
C ARG A 274 -7.08 -15.11 -0.56
N ILE A 275 -6.88 -16.37 -0.21
CA ILE A 275 -6.58 -17.47 -1.15
C ILE A 275 -7.67 -17.57 -2.24
N LYS A 276 -8.95 -17.62 -1.87
CA LYS A 276 -10.04 -17.65 -2.87
C LYS A 276 -9.98 -16.47 -3.84
N SER A 277 -9.63 -15.28 -3.36
CA SER A 277 -9.46 -14.10 -4.21
C SER A 277 -8.24 -14.24 -5.12
N GLN A 278 -7.13 -14.78 -4.61
CA GLN A 278 -5.92 -15.04 -5.39
C GLN A 278 -6.18 -16.06 -6.50
N VAL A 279 -6.81 -17.20 -6.22
CA VAL A 279 -7.13 -18.22 -7.23
C VAL A 279 -7.98 -17.62 -8.35
N LYS A 280 -9.03 -16.85 -8.02
CA LYS A 280 -9.83 -16.14 -9.03
C LYS A 280 -8.98 -15.18 -9.88
N ARG A 281 -8.05 -14.46 -9.24
CA ARG A 281 -7.14 -13.55 -9.93
C ARG A 281 -6.16 -14.29 -10.84
N MET A 282 -5.56 -15.40 -10.39
CA MET A 282 -4.65 -16.20 -11.19
C MET A 282 -5.34 -16.76 -12.43
N ASN A 283 -6.53 -17.35 -12.30
CA ASN A 283 -7.34 -17.80 -13.42
C ASN A 283 -7.68 -16.67 -14.39
N PHE A 284 -8.10 -15.52 -13.85
CA PHE A 284 -8.41 -14.32 -14.64
C PHE A 284 -7.19 -13.82 -15.43
N LEU A 285 -5.98 -13.90 -14.87
CA LEU A 285 -4.74 -13.47 -15.52
C LEU A 285 -4.07 -14.58 -16.37
N ASN A 286 -4.74 -15.72 -16.58
CA ASN A 286 -4.23 -16.88 -17.34
C ASN A 286 -2.95 -17.50 -16.76
N VAL A 287 -2.77 -17.45 -15.44
CA VAL A 287 -1.69 -18.15 -14.75
C VAL A 287 -2.08 -19.60 -14.54
N ARG A 288 -1.20 -20.55 -14.93
CA ARG A 288 -1.50 -22.00 -14.96
C ARG A 288 -0.57 -22.84 -14.10
N ILE A 289 0.47 -22.26 -13.53
CA ILE A 289 1.57 -22.95 -12.82
C ILE A 289 1.53 -22.74 -11.30
N VAL A 290 0.37 -22.31 -10.76
CA VAL A 290 0.24 -21.98 -9.32
C VAL A 290 -0.57 -23.04 -8.60
N GLU A 291 0.08 -23.68 -7.62
CA GLU A 291 -0.56 -24.54 -6.62
C GLU A 291 -0.73 -23.77 -5.31
N VAL A 292 -1.92 -23.83 -4.70
CA VAL A 292 -2.24 -23.00 -3.54
C VAL A 292 -2.48 -23.84 -2.30
N ILE A 293 -1.79 -23.49 -1.22
CA ILE A 293 -1.88 -24.17 0.08
C ILE A 293 -2.30 -23.16 1.15
N GLN A 294 -3.29 -23.50 1.95
CA GLN A 294 -3.60 -22.74 3.16
C GLN A 294 -2.70 -23.22 4.30
N ALA A 295 -1.80 -22.35 4.79
CA ALA A 295 -0.98 -22.63 5.95
C ALA A 295 -0.55 -21.37 6.69
N ASP A 296 -0.29 -21.50 7.98
CA ASP A 296 0.29 -20.47 8.83
C ASP A 296 1.83 -20.59 8.76
N ALA A 297 2.46 -19.67 8.05
CA ALA A 297 3.92 -19.69 7.85
C ALA A 297 4.74 -19.35 9.10
N THR A 298 4.11 -18.97 10.21
CA THR A 298 4.78 -18.87 11.51
C THR A 298 5.09 -20.25 12.11
N LYS A 299 4.56 -21.31 11.50
CA LYS A 299 4.76 -22.72 11.84
C LYS A 299 5.50 -23.44 10.70
N PRO A 300 6.05 -24.64 10.94
CA PRO A 300 6.61 -25.44 9.85
C PRO A 300 5.59 -25.62 8.71
N LEU A 301 6.04 -25.36 7.47
CA LEU A 301 5.18 -25.46 6.32
C LEU A 301 4.83 -26.93 5.99
N PRO A 302 3.61 -27.23 5.52
CA PRO A 302 3.14 -28.60 5.25
C PRO A 302 3.64 -29.12 3.89
N ILE A 303 4.91 -28.85 3.55
CA ILE A 303 5.55 -29.29 2.31
C ILE A 303 6.89 -29.90 2.63
N ARG A 304 7.33 -30.89 1.81
CA ARG A 304 8.60 -31.61 1.98
C ARG A 304 9.45 -31.49 0.72
N LEU A 305 9.56 -30.27 0.19
CA LEU A 305 10.41 -30.05 -0.99
C LEU A 305 11.28 -28.83 -0.79
N GLU A 306 12.45 -28.87 -1.39
CA GLU A 306 13.32 -27.73 -1.58
C GLU A 306 13.12 -27.16 -2.98
N VAL A 307 13.14 -25.84 -3.10
CA VAL A 307 12.82 -25.10 -4.32
C VAL A 307 13.97 -24.20 -4.75
N ASP A 308 13.97 -23.81 -6.00
CA ASP A 308 14.99 -22.93 -6.59
C ASP A 308 14.94 -21.52 -6.01
N LYS A 309 13.72 -21.02 -5.77
CA LYS A 309 13.46 -19.64 -5.34
C LYS A 309 12.38 -19.60 -4.27
N VAL A 310 12.59 -18.75 -3.27
CA VAL A 310 11.59 -18.48 -2.22
C VAL A 310 11.31 -16.98 -2.17
N ILE A 311 10.03 -16.62 -2.16
CA ILE A 311 9.54 -15.26 -1.93
C ILE A 311 8.94 -15.21 -0.53
N VAL A 312 9.42 -14.28 0.29
CA VAL A 312 8.89 -13.98 1.63
C VAL A 312 8.49 -12.51 1.66
N ASP A 313 7.18 -12.26 1.50
CA ASP A 313 6.57 -10.93 1.56
C ASP A 313 5.55 -10.89 2.73
N PRO A 314 6.05 -10.91 3.98
CA PRO A 314 5.24 -11.15 5.15
C PRO A 314 4.39 -9.94 5.51
N PRO A 315 3.34 -10.10 6.33
CA PRO A 315 2.62 -8.98 6.93
C PRO A 315 3.59 -8.02 7.64
N CYS A 316 3.39 -6.72 7.43
CA CYS A 316 4.24 -5.67 7.99
C CYS A 316 3.41 -4.47 8.48
N SER A 317 4.07 -3.50 9.10
CA SER A 317 3.41 -2.27 9.59
C SER A 317 2.88 -1.37 8.48
N SER A 318 3.29 -1.58 7.23
CA SER A 318 2.91 -0.75 6.07
C SER A 318 3.32 0.73 6.21
N THR A 319 4.38 1.03 6.96
CA THR A 319 4.90 2.40 7.10
C THR A 319 5.38 3.01 5.78
N GLY A 320 5.77 2.17 4.81
CA GLY A 320 6.13 2.60 3.46
C GLY A 320 4.92 2.90 2.55
N LEU A 321 3.71 2.53 2.96
CA LEU A 321 2.49 2.78 2.18
C LEU A 321 1.80 4.11 2.54
N ILE A 322 2.32 4.88 3.49
CA ILE A 322 1.70 6.13 3.96
C ILE A 322 1.45 7.10 2.81
N TRP A 323 2.31 7.10 1.79
CA TRP A 323 2.13 7.92 0.60
C TRP A 323 0.83 7.59 -0.18
N ARG A 324 0.52 6.31 -0.37
CA ARG A 324 -0.71 5.86 -1.07
C ARG A 324 -1.93 5.81 -0.18
N GLU A 325 -1.72 5.48 1.08
CA GLU A 325 -2.75 5.29 2.09
C GLU A 325 -2.40 6.13 3.34
N PRO A 326 -2.55 7.46 3.28
CA PRO A 326 -2.12 8.38 4.35
C PRO A 326 -2.69 8.05 5.72
N PHE A 327 -3.80 7.33 5.78
CA PHE A 327 -4.43 6.92 7.03
C PHE A 327 -3.54 6.02 7.88
N TYR A 328 -2.62 5.27 7.30
CA TYR A 328 -1.70 4.42 8.06
C TYR A 328 -0.88 5.21 9.07
N ARG A 329 -0.56 6.48 8.81
CA ARG A 329 0.15 7.36 9.76
C ARG A 329 -0.53 7.46 11.13
N TRP A 330 -1.85 7.26 11.21
CA TRP A 330 -2.64 7.40 12.44
C TRP A 330 -2.89 6.08 13.17
N ILE A 331 -2.91 4.97 12.46
CA ILE A 331 -3.19 3.65 13.06
C ILE A 331 -1.93 2.89 13.45
N ILE A 332 -0.81 3.14 12.76
CA ILE A 332 0.47 2.50 13.09
C ILE A 332 0.99 3.07 14.41
N LYS A 333 1.43 2.17 15.28
CA LYS A 333 2.04 2.49 16.59
C LYS A 333 3.35 1.71 16.74
N PRO A 334 4.33 2.20 17.53
CA PRO A 334 5.60 1.50 17.73
C PRO A 334 5.46 0.03 18.17
N ARG A 335 4.44 -0.29 18.97
CA ARG A 335 4.15 -1.68 19.38
C ARG A 335 3.84 -2.61 18.20
N HIS A 336 3.22 -2.10 17.14
CA HIS A 336 2.90 -2.90 15.94
C HIS A 336 4.17 -3.27 15.18
N ILE A 337 5.15 -2.37 15.11
CA ILE A 337 6.45 -2.62 14.48
C ILE A 337 7.13 -3.83 15.11
N ARG A 338 7.22 -3.85 16.45
CA ARG A 338 7.81 -4.97 17.21
C ARG A 338 7.04 -6.27 17.03
N MET A 339 5.70 -6.19 17.02
CA MET A 339 4.85 -7.36 16.79
C MET A 339 5.09 -7.97 15.39
N PHE A 340 5.16 -7.12 14.36
CA PHE A 340 5.41 -7.60 12.99
C PHE A 340 6.83 -8.12 12.82
N SER A 341 7.86 -7.47 13.38
CA SER A 341 9.24 -7.96 13.34
C SER A 341 9.36 -9.39 13.88
N ASN A 342 8.75 -9.68 15.02
CA ASN A 342 8.71 -11.03 15.60
C ASN A 342 7.98 -12.06 14.70
N LEU A 343 6.90 -11.64 14.05
CA LEU A 343 6.15 -12.47 13.10
C LEU A 343 7.00 -12.78 11.87
N GLN A 344 7.64 -11.76 11.32
CA GLN A 344 8.47 -11.83 10.12
C GLN A 344 9.69 -12.74 10.32
N SER A 345 10.35 -12.65 11.47
CA SER A 345 11.48 -13.53 11.82
C SER A 345 11.08 -15.01 11.81
N LYS A 346 9.89 -15.34 12.36
CA LYS A 346 9.38 -16.73 12.34
C LYS A 346 9.06 -17.20 10.92
N ILE A 347 8.41 -16.36 10.11
CA ILE A 347 8.06 -16.68 8.73
C ILE A 347 9.32 -16.89 7.91
N LEU A 348 10.31 -15.99 8.00
CA LEU A 348 11.56 -16.09 7.29
C LEU A 348 12.30 -17.39 7.66
N GLN A 349 12.41 -17.70 8.96
CA GLN A 349 13.06 -18.90 9.46
C GLN A 349 12.39 -20.20 8.95
N ASN A 350 11.06 -20.26 8.91
CA ASN A 350 10.36 -21.45 8.40
C ASN A 350 10.48 -21.57 6.88
N SER A 351 10.40 -20.44 6.16
CA SER A 351 10.48 -20.42 4.71
C SER A 351 11.86 -20.78 4.18
N SER A 352 12.93 -20.35 4.87
CA SER A 352 14.32 -20.60 4.46
C SER A 352 14.70 -22.09 4.39
N ARG A 353 14.01 -22.94 5.16
CA ARG A 353 14.23 -24.41 5.16
C ARG A 353 13.91 -25.06 3.81
N HIS A 354 13.17 -24.37 2.96
CA HIS A 354 12.74 -24.85 1.66
C HIS A 354 13.61 -24.34 0.49
N VAL A 355 14.61 -23.52 0.78
CA VAL A 355 15.56 -23.07 -0.25
C VAL A 355 16.57 -24.18 -0.48
N LYS A 356 16.71 -24.69 -1.70
CA LYS A 356 17.76 -25.68 -2.03
C LYS A 356 19.15 -25.05 -1.98
N GLN A 357 20.19 -25.88 -1.86
CA GLN A 357 21.57 -25.43 -1.98
C GLN A 357 21.79 -24.69 -3.30
N GLY A 358 22.43 -23.52 -3.27
CA GLY A 358 22.60 -22.62 -4.41
C GLY A 358 21.31 -21.87 -4.81
N GLY A 359 20.19 -22.12 -4.14
CA GLY A 359 18.93 -21.41 -4.35
C GLY A 359 18.89 -20.05 -3.67
N TYR A 360 17.87 -19.26 -3.99
CA TYR A 360 17.72 -17.89 -3.51
C TYR A 360 16.42 -17.67 -2.75
N LEU A 361 16.48 -16.83 -1.75
CA LEU A 361 15.33 -16.32 -1.03
C LEU A 361 15.32 -14.80 -1.10
N ILE A 362 14.19 -14.22 -1.50
CA ILE A 362 13.97 -12.79 -1.38
C ILE A 362 13.06 -12.50 -0.20
N TYR A 363 13.52 -11.64 0.70
CA TYR A 363 12.72 -11.06 1.78
C TYR A 363 12.37 -9.63 1.42
N SER A 364 11.08 -9.28 1.51
CA SER A 364 10.64 -7.92 1.20
C SER A 364 9.52 -7.45 2.13
N THR A 365 9.50 -6.15 2.43
CA THR A 365 8.40 -5.53 3.19
C THR A 365 8.04 -4.16 2.63
N CYS A 366 6.77 -3.76 2.76
CA CYS A 366 6.36 -2.38 2.57
C CYS A 366 6.51 -1.54 3.86
N SER A 367 7.51 -1.84 4.67
CA SER A 367 7.91 -1.08 5.85
C SER A 367 9.24 -0.37 5.61
N ILE A 368 9.38 0.83 6.20
CA ILE A 368 10.65 1.57 6.22
C ILE A 368 11.37 1.45 7.58
N THR A 369 10.85 0.62 8.49
CA THR A 369 11.41 0.50 9.83
C THR A 369 12.57 -0.49 9.88
N ILE A 370 13.62 -0.16 10.65
CA ILE A 370 14.81 -1.01 10.83
C ILE A 370 14.43 -2.34 11.48
N GLU A 371 13.50 -2.30 12.41
CA GLU A 371 13.07 -3.46 13.21
C GLU A 371 12.43 -4.55 12.36
N GLU A 372 11.69 -4.17 11.31
CA GLU A 372 11.03 -5.11 10.40
C GLU A 372 11.91 -5.52 9.22
N ASN A 373 13.03 -4.86 9.04
CA ASN A 373 13.91 -4.98 7.89
C ASN A 373 15.29 -5.51 8.31
N GLU A 374 16.23 -4.62 8.60
CA GLU A 374 17.63 -4.97 8.90
C GLU A 374 17.75 -5.88 10.12
N HIS A 375 17.02 -5.61 11.21
CA HIS A 375 17.09 -6.47 12.39
C HIS A 375 16.64 -7.92 12.10
N VAL A 376 15.60 -8.07 11.26
CA VAL A 376 15.13 -9.42 10.87
C VAL A 376 16.21 -10.15 10.08
N ILE A 377 16.88 -9.47 9.15
CA ILE A 377 17.93 -10.07 8.32
C ILE A 377 19.21 -10.33 9.13
N GLU A 378 19.65 -9.40 9.97
CA GLU A 378 20.81 -9.59 10.86
C GLU A 378 20.63 -10.81 11.77
N ASP A 379 19.48 -10.90 12.44
CA ASP A 379 19.15 -12.04 13.30
C ASP A 379 19.04 -13.35 12.51
N PHE A 380 18.47 -13.30 11.31
CA PHE A 380 18.39 -14.48 10.44
C PHE A 380 19.78 -14.98 10.04
N LEU A 381 20.66 -14.12 9.55
CA LEU A 381 22.01 -14.49 9.13
C LEU A 381 22.86 -15.01 10.29
N ARG A 382 22.70 -14.44 11.48
CA ARG A 382 23.39 -14.90 12.70
C ARG A 382 23.01 -16.34 13.08
N ILE A 383 21.73 -16.73 12.86
CA ILE A 383 21.21 -18.07 13.20
C ILE A 383 21.45 -19.08 12.08
N ASN A 384 21.52 -18.61 10.83
CA ASN A 384 21.65 -19.44 9.63
C ASN A 384 22.94 -19.13 8.86
N PRO A 385 24.10 -19.58 9.32
CA PRO A 385 25.41 -19.28 8.70
C PRO A 385 25.57 -19.88 7.30
N ASN A 386 24.69 -20.79 6.91
CA ASN A 386 24.60 -21.35 5.56
C ASN A 386 23.89 -20.41 4.55
N PHE A 387 23.42 -19.24 4.99
CA PHE A 387 22.91 -18.19 4.10
C PHE A 387 23.87 -17.00 4.06
N GLU A 388 23.87 -16.33 2.94
CA GLU A 388 24.55 -15.04 2.77
C GLU A 388 23.60 -14.02 2.13
N LEU A 389 23.80 -12.75 2.49
CA LEU A 389 23.16 -11.63 1.81
C LEU A 389 23.92 -11.35 0.50
N VAL A 390 23.19 -11.25 -0.60
CA VAL A 390 23.78 -11.08 -1.93
C VAL A 390 23.34 -9.74 -2.51
N GLU A 391 24.29 -9.03 -3.11
CA GLU A 391 23.96 -7.78 -3.82
C GLU A 391 23.10 -8.07 -5.04
N PRO A 392 21.93 -7.38 -5.17
CA PRO A 392 21.09 -7.52 -6.33
C PRO A 392 21.81 -7.03 -7.61
N SER A 393 21.62 -7.74 -8.70
CA SER A 393 22.17 -7.33 -10.00
C SER A 393 21.56 -6.04 -10.56
N LEU A 394 20.44 -5.61 -10.02
CA LEU A 394 19.80 -4.32 -10.28
C LEU A 394 19.90 -3.47 -9.01
N SER A 395 20.76 -2.46 -9.03
CA SER A 395 21.03 -1.59 -7.87
C SER A 395 20.16 -0.34 -7.90
N ILE A 396 18.84 -0.49 -7.65
CA ILE A 396 17.89 0.60 -7.53
C ILE A 396 17.60 0.85 -6.05
N GLY A 397 17.43 2.13 -5.67
CA GLY A 397 17.24 2.54 -4.30
C GLY A 397 18.56 2.72 -3.54
N SER A 398 18.46 3.06 -2.28
CA SER A 398 19.60 3.20 -1.38
C SER A 398 20.03 1.86 -0.77
N HIS A 399 21.24 1.80 -0.27
CA HIS A 399 21.74 0.65 0.48
C HIS A 399 20.94 0.42 1.76
N GLY A 400 20.90 -0.83 2.22
CA GLY A 400 20.42 -1.15 3.56
C GLY A 400 21.24 -0.48 4.64
N LEU A 401 20.63 -0.27 5.79
CA LEU A 401 21.29 0.30 6.97
C LEU A 401 22.02 -0.82 7.76
N ARG A 402 22.80 -0.41 8.81
CA ARG A 402 23.37 -1.35 9.77
C ARG A 402 24.28 -2.43 9.15
N ASN A 403 25.20 -2.05 8.28
CA ASN A 403 26.14 -2.97 7.61
C ASN A 403 25.48 -4.04 6.69
N LEU A 404 24.25 -3.81 6.24
CA LEU A 404 23.58 -4.65 5.24
C LEU A 404 23.55 -3.91 3.88
N ALA A 405 24.71 -3.50 3.38
CA ALA A 405 24.83 -2.68 2.19
C ALA A 405 24.28 -3.35 0.92
N GLU A 406 24.24 -4.66 0.89
CA GLU A 406 23.69 -5.45 -0.22
C GLU A 406 22.14 -5.41 -0.26
N ALA A 407 21.49 -5.14 0.86
CA ALA A 407 20.03 -4.90 0.87
C ALA A 407 19.70 -3.57 0.19
N ARG A 408 18.44 -3.42 -0.23
CA ARG A 408 17.96 -2.20 -0.89
C ARG A 408 16.76 -1.62 -0.15
N ARG A 409 16.77 -0.29 -0.07
CA ARG A 409 15.68 0.53 0.44
C ARG A 409 15.17 1.44 -0.66
N LEU A 410 13.86 1.45 -0.85
CA LEU A 410 13.19 2.36 -1.75
C LEU A 410 12.39 3.38 -0.93
N TYR A 411 12.36 4.61 -1.40
CA TYR A 411 11.61 5.69 -0.77
C TYR A 411 10.79 6.48 -1.79
N PRO A 412 9.60 6.98 -1.45
CA PRO A 412 8.77 7.78 -2.35
C PRO A 412 9.49 8.96 -3.01
N HIS A 413 10.23 9.73 -2.24
CA HIS A 413 10.86 10.98 -2.66
C HIS A 413 12.11 10.80 -3.54
N THR A 414 12.72 9.62 -3.53
CA THR A 414 13.89 9.30 -4.35
C THR A 414 13.57 8.37 -5.50
N ASP A 415 12.68 7.39 -5.26
CA ASP A 415 12.46 6.27 -6.18
C ASP A 415 11.09 6.30 -6.85
N MET A 416 10.24 7.26 -6.52
CA MET A 416 8.89 7.39 -7.08
C MET A 416 8.04 6.10 -6.95
N CYS A 417 8.20 5.39 -5.84
CA CYS A 417 7.44 4.19 -5.50
C CYS A 417 7.17 4.13 -4.00
N ASN A 418 6.44 3.12 -3.53
CA ASN A 418 6.22 2.95 -2.09
C ASN A 418 7.54 2.79 -1.34
N GLY A 419 7.56 3.22 -0.08
CA GLY A 419 8.65 2.86 0.83
C GLY A 419 8.73 1.34 0.96
N PHE A 420 9.90 0.76 0.69
CA PHE A 420 10.06 -0.68 0.57
C PHE A 420 11.47 -1.13 0.97
N PHE A 421 11.58 -2.35 1.46
CA PHE A 421 12.85 -2.99 1.76
C PHE A 421 12.96 -4.32 1.04
N ILE A 422 14.18 -4.65 0.57
CA ILE A 422 14.48 -5.90 -0.11
C ILE A 422 15.84 -6.43 0.35
N ALA A 423 15.88 -7.73 0.69
CA ALA A 423 17.11 -8.48 0.92
C ALA A 423 17.08 -9.76 0.09
N LEU A 424 18.10 -9.96 -0.74
CA LEU A 424 18.31 -11.19 -1.50
C LEU A 424 19.30 -12.08 -0.75
N LEU A 425 18.86 -13.27 -0.37
CA LEU A 425 19.64 -14.26 0.37
C LEU A 425 19.93 -15.45 -0.52
N MET A 426 21.12 -15.99 -0.45
CA MET A 426 21.51 -17.23 -1.13
C MET A 426 21.88 -18.31 -0.11
N ARG A 427 21.39 -19.54 -0.31
CA ARG A 427 21.82 -20.70 0.49
C ARG A 427 23.08 -21.30 -0.11
N ARG A 428 24.20 -21.23 0.64
CA ARG A 428 25.50 -21.70 0.18
C ARG A 428 25.64 -23.25 0.20
N TYR A 429 25.21 -23.84 1.31
CA TYR A 429 25.32 -25.30 1.57
C TYR A 429 24.20 -25.81 2.47
#